data_81d9cf874c310ec537db414b660acc43
#
_entry.id   81d9cf874c310ec537db414b660acc43
#
_cell.length_a   1.000
_cell.length_b   1.000
_cell.length_c   1.000
_cell.angle_alpha   90.00
_cell.angle_beta   90.00
_cell.angle_gamma   90.00
#
_symmetry.space_group_name_H-M   'P 1'
#
loop_
_entity.id
_entity.type
_entity.pdbx_description
1 polymer ?
#
loop_
_entity_poly.entity_id
_entity_poly.type
_entity_poly.pdbx_seq_one_letter_code
_entity_poly.pdbx_strand_id
1 'polypeptide(L)'
;MSVVPEPSTAFDIERLLVAMRPRLHRYCARMTGSVIDGEDVLQDALIKAVEAQAGAGAIGNPEGWLFRIAHNTALDFLRRRNRQEALRGPAEVEMIVDQLDAVESRQIAATSLRTFMRLPVAQRSSVILMDVLGCSLHEICEVMDCSLPAAKAALHRGRTQLREIADEPEDTPQQKLSDADRARLGAYVAHFNARDFDAIRAMIADDVRLDLVSKSRLNGKAEVSRYFGNYAKVSDWRLVPGLVEGHPAILVFDPNAPDAKPKYFMLLGWSAGKVATIRDFRHAPYVIDGAEYLV
;
A
#
# COMPACT_ATOMS: atom_id res chain seq x y z
N MET A 1 -41.20 -16.85 -33.32
CA MET A 1 -39.77 -16.95 -33.06
C MET A 1 -39.45 -15.92 -31.97
N SER A 2 -39.37 -16.36 -30.71
CA SER A 2 -39.01 -15.50 -29.57
C SER A 2 -37.50 -15.41 -29.55
N VAL A 3 -36.97 -14.22 -29.74
CA VAL A 3 -35.56 -13.90 -29.55
C VAL A 3 -35.37 -13.88 -28.02
N VAL A 4 -34.69 -14.90 -27.49
CA VAL A 4 -34.17 -14.89 -26.13
C VAL A 4 -33.05 -13.86 -26.11
N PRO A 5 -33.09 -12.80 -25.29
CA PRO A 5 -31.97 -11.91 -25.16
C PRO A 5 -30.79 -12.69 -24.56
N GLU A 6 -29.65 -12.66 -25.25
CA GLU A 6 -28.40 -13.18 -24.68
C GLU A 6 -28.14 -12.50 -23.33
N PRO A 7 -27.60 -13.23 -22.33
CA PRO A 7 -27.24 -12.63 -21.07
C PRO A 7 -26.14 -11.59 -21.37
N SER A 8 -26.49 -10.32 -21.22
CA SER A 8 -25.52 -9.24 -21.09
C SER A 8 -24.45 -9.72 -20.13
N THR A 9 -23.19 -9.83 -20.59
CA THR A 9 -22.04 -10.07 -19.73
C THR A 9 -21.93 -8.86 -18.82
N ALA A 10 -22.70 -8.90 -17.73
CA ALA A 10 -22.61 -7.89 -16.68
C ALA A 10 -21.14 -7.90 -16.22
N PHE A 11 -20.49 -6.76 -16.41
CA PHE A 11 -19.11 -6.53 -16.03
C PHE A 11 -18.96 -6.86 -14.54
N ASP A 12 -18.24 -7.97 -14.24
CA ASP A 12 -18.02 -8.44 -12.88
C ASP A 12 -16.95 -7.56 -12.22
N ILE A 13 -17.40 -6.44 -11.68
CA ILE A 13 -16.52 -5.48 -11.01
C ILE A 13 -15.80 -6.11 -9.83
N GLU A 14 -16.43 -7.00 -9.08
CA GLU A 14 -15.80 -7.60 -7.90
C GLU A 14 -14.56 -8.41 -8.29
N ARG A 15 -14.66 -9.22 -9.34
CA ARG A 15 -13.50 -9.95 -9.87
C ARG A 15 -12.41 -9.03 -10.38
N LEU A 16 -12.79 -7.97 -11.09
CA LEU A 16 -11.80 -6.99 -11.54
C LEU A 16 -11.12 -6.30 -10.36
N LEU A 17 -11.86 -5.83 -9.37
CA LEU A 17 -11.29 -5.19 -8.19
C LEU A 17 -10.29 -6.10 -7.48
N VAL A 18 -10.61 -7.38 -7.28
CA VAL A 18 -9.70 -8.37 -6.68
C VAL A 18 -8.43 -8.54 -7.52
N ALA A 19 -8.57 -8.70 -8.84
CA ALA A 19 -7.44 -8.90 -9.75
C ALA A 19 -6.51 -7.67 -9.83
N MET A 20 -7.09 -6.46 -9.77
CA MET A 20 -6.36 -5.21 -9.92
C MET A 20 -5.71 -4.71 -8.62
N ARG A 21 -6.13 -5.20 -7.45
CA ARG A 21 -5.60 -4.73 -6.15
C ARG A 21 -4.07 -4.63 -6.09
N PRO A 22 -3.26 -5.65 -6.47
CA PRO A 22 -1.80 -5.54 -6.37
C PRO A 22 -1.21 -4.47 -7.29
N ARG A 23 -1.78 -4.29 -8.49
CA ARG A 23 -1.33 -3.24 -9.44
C ARG A 23 -1.70 -1.84 -8.96
N LEU A 24 -2.93 -1.66 -8.49
CA LEU A 24 -3.41 -0.40 -7.93
C LEU A 24 -2.66 -0.03 -6.65
N HIS A 25 -2.41 -0.99 -5.76
CA HIS A 25 -1.59 -0.78 -4.56
C HIS A 25 -0.18 -0.32 -4.92
N ARG A 26 0.47 -0.99 -5.89
CA ARG A 26 1.81 -0.61 -6.37
C ARG A 26 1.86 0.85 -6.86
N TYR A 27 0.78 1.30 -7.49
CA TYR A 27 0.59 2.69 -7.88
C TYR A 27 0.45 3.60 -6.66
N CYS A 28 -0.52 3.31 -5.79
CA CYS A 28 -0.86 4.14 -4.64
C CYS A 28 0.32 4.28 -3.65
N ALA A 29 1.04 3.17 -3.39
CA ALA A 29 2.21 3.17 -2.51
C ALA A 29 3.32 4.11 -3.02
N ARG A 30 3.62 4.08 -4.34
CA ARG A 30 4.60 5.00 -4.93
C ARG A 30 4.12 6.44 -5.00
N MET A 31 2.82 6.66 -5.13
CA MET A 31 2.23 7.99 -5.08
C MET A 31 2.30 8.61 -3.67
N THR A 32 2.09 7.81 -2.64
CA THR A 32 2.07 8.26 -1.23
C THR A 32 3.43 8.19 -0.54
N GLY A 33 4.35 7.35 -1.06
CA GLY A 33 5.65 7.08 -0.46
C GLY A 33 5.60 6.08 0.70
N SER A 34 4.48 5.35 0.86
CA SER A 34 4.27 4.37 1.93
C SER A 34 3.35 3.25 1.45
N VAL A 35 3.69 2.00 1.77
CA VAL A 35 2.82 0.86 1.48
C VAL A 35 1.57 0.88 2.35
N ILE A 36 1.67 1.42 3.57
CA ILE A 36 0.57 1.52 4.53
C ILE A 36 -0.44 2.57 4.05
N ASP A 37 0.03 3.79 3.75
CA ASP A 37 -0.81 4.86 3.19
C ASP A 37 -1.35 4.48 1.80
N GLY A 38 -0.54 3.77 1.00
CA GLY A 38 -0.93 3.27 -0.31
C GLY A 38 -2.12 2.31 -0.24
N GLU A 39 -2.19 1.45 0.77
CA GLU A 39 -3.34 0.57 0.97
C GLU A 39 -4.58 1.34 1.43
N ASP A 40 -4.41 2.38 2.26
CA ASP A 40 -5.53 3.23 2.68
C ASP A 40 -6.13 3.98 1.48
N VAL A 41 -5.27 4.57 0.64
CA VAL A 41 -5.69 5.23 -0.61
C VAL A 41 -6.35 4.23 -1.57
N LEU A 42 -5.80 3.03 -1.69
CA LEU A 42 -6.41 1.98 -2.50
C LEU A 42 -7.80 1.63 -2.00
N GLN A 43 -7.97 1.42 -0.69
CA GLN A 43 -9.27 1.08 -0.12
C GLN A 43 -10.32 2.17 -0.39
N ASP A 44 -9.95 3.44 -0.20
CA ASP A 44 -10.80 4.59 -0.54
C ASP A 44 -11.15 4.62 -2.04
N ALA A 45 -10.18 4.32 -2.92
CA ALA A 45 -10.40 4.28 -4.35
C ALA A 45 -11.37 3.15 -4.77
N LEU A 46 -11.26 1.97 -4.15
CA LEU A 46 -12.16 0.85 -4.42
C LEU A 46 -13.59 1.12 -3.96
N ILE A 47 -13.77 1.78 -2.82
CA ILE A 47 -15.11 2.22 -2.36
C ILE A 47 -15.71 3.18 -3.40
N LYS A 48 -14.96 4.22 -3.81
CA LYS A 48 -15.40 5.16 -4.85
C LYS A 48 -15.72 4.47 -6.18
N ALA A 49 -14.97 3.42 -6.55
CA ALA A 49 -15.23 2.66 -7.76
C ALA A 49 -16.55 1.90 -7.69
N VAL A 50 -16.85 1.25 -6.56
CA VAL A 50 -18.14 0.58 -6.35
C VAL A 50 -19.30 1.57 -6.39
N GLU A 51 -19.17 2.72 -5.74
CA GLU A 51 -20.19 3.77 -5.74
C GLU A 51 -20.41 4.35 -7.14
N ALA A 52 -19.34 4.62 -7.87
CA ALA A 52 -19.41 5.23 -9.21
C ALA A 52 -19.92 4.27 -10.29
N GLN A 53 -19.76 2.95 -10.11
CA GLN A 53 -20.20 1.94 -11.08
C GLN A 53 -21.71 2.04 -11.38
N ALA A 54 -22.53 2.28 -10.35
CA ALA A 54 -23.99 2.33 -10.49
C ALA A 54 -24.47 3.39 -11.50
N GLY A 55 -23.68 4.45 -11.74
CA GLY A 55 -23.99 5.54 -12.68
C GLY A 55 -23.11 5.57 -13.93
N ALA A 56 -22.11 4.70 -14.06
CA ALA A 56 -21.06 4.82 -15.08
C ALA A 56 -21.47 4.32 -16.49
N GLY A 57 -22.61 3.64 -16.63
CA GLY A 57 -23.00 3.00 -17.91
C GLY A 57 -21.97 1.94 -18.35
N ALA A 58 -21.78 1.77 -19.67
CA ALA A 58 -20.80 0.83 -20.20
C ALA A 58 -19.37 1.42 -20.10
N ILE A 59 -18.50 0.80 -19.30
CA ILE A 59 -17.11 1.22 -19.13
C ILE A 59 -16.25 0.56 -20.20
N GLY A 60 -15.78 1.34 -21.20
CA GLY A 60 -15.00 0.82 -22.33
C GLY A 60 -13.59 0.34 -21.96
N ASN A 61 -12.94 0.98 -20.98
CA ASN A 61 -11.63 0.60 -20.44
C ASN A 61 -11.69 0.52 -18.89
N PRO A 62 -12.10 -0.62 -18.33
CA PRO A 62 -12.28 -0.77 -16.89
C PRO A 62 -11.00 -0.61 -16.07
N GLU A 63 -9.86 -1.09 -16.57
CA GLU A 63 -8.57 -0.94 -15.89
C GLU A 63 -8.14 0.52 -15.84
N GLY A 64 -8.18 1.23 -16.97
CA GLY A 64 -7.86 2.65 -17.04
C GLY A 64 -8.79 3.49 -16.16
N TRP A 65 -10.08 3.16 -16.13
CA TRP A 65 -11.05 3.79 -15.25
C TRP A 65 -10.71 3.61 -13.75
N LEU A 66 -10.31 2.41 -13.32
CA LEU A 66 -9.87 2.15 -11.95
C LEU A 66 -8.59 2.92 -11.61
N PHE A 67 -7.61 2.95 -12.52
CA PHE A 67 -6.39 3.75 -12.31
C PHE A 67 -6.68 5.25 -12.21
N ARG A 68 -7.63 5.77 -12.97
CA ARG A 68 -8.06 7.18 -12.87
C ARG A 68 -8.69 7.48 -11.51
N ILE A 69 -9.52 6.58 -10.97
CA ILE A 69 -10.08 6.73 -9.63
C ILE A 69 -8.97 6.69 -8.57
N ALA A 70 -8.04 5.73 -8.67
CA ALA A 70 -6.91 5.59 -7.76
C ALA A 70 -5.99 6.83 -7.83
N HIS A 71 -5.71 7.36 -9.02
CA HIS A 71 -4.95 8.58 -9.23
C HIS A 71 -5.59 9.78 -8.52
N ASN A 72 -6.86 10.03 -8.78
CA ASN A 72 -7.57 11.15 -8.15
C ASN A 72 -7.63 11.00 -6.62
N THR A 73 -7.83 9.79 -6.12
CA THR A 73 -7.84 9.52 -4.67
C THR A 73 -6.46 9.76 -4.05
N ALA A 74 -5.38 9.34 -4.73
CA ALA A 74 -4.01 9.63 -4.30
C ALA A 74 -3.70 11.14 -4.29
N LEU A 75 -4.16 11.88 -5.30
CA LEU A 75 -4.03 13.34 -5.32
C LEU A 75 -4.74 14.02 -4.15
N ASP A 76 -5.97 13.58 -3.85
CA ASP A 76 -6.74 14.11 -2.72
C ASP A 76 -6.07 13.80 -1.37
N PHE A 77 -5.50 12.61 -1.23
CA PHE A 77 -4.70 12.23 -0.06
C PHE A 77 -3.48 13.15 0.10
N LEU A 78 -2.69 13.33 -0.96
CA LEU A 78 -1.51 14.19 -0.95
C LEU A 78 -1.86 15.66 -0.64
N ARG A 79 -2.95 16.19 -1.21
CA ARG A 79 -3.42 17.54 -0.90
C ARG A 79 -3.83 17.70 0.57
N ARG A 80 -4.46 16.67 1.17
CA ARG A 80 -4.81 16.67 2.60
C ARG A 80 -3.56 16.63 3.47
N ARG A 81 -2.59 15.75 3.15
CA ARG A 81 -1.32 15.63 3.87
C ARG A 81 -0.51 16.93 3.81
N ASN A 82 -0.31 17.50 2.64
CA ASN A 82 0.42 18.76 2.47
C ASN A 82 -0.23 19.92 3.23
N ARG A 83 -1.57 19.98 3.29
CA ARG A 83 -2.27 20.99 4.12
C ARG A 83 -2.00 20.80 5.63
N GLN A 84 -1.90 19.55 6.10
CA GLN A 84 -1.56 19.27 7.49
C GLN A 84 -0.09 19.56 7.79
N GLU A 85 0.81 19.30 6.85
CA GLU A 85 2.25 19.62 6.95
C GLU A 85 2.52 21.12 6.85
N ALA A 86 1.84 21.84 5.95
CA ALA A 86 1.94 23.31 5.83
C ALA A 86 1.55 24.06 7.11
N LEU A 87 0.71 23.46 7.95
CA LEU A 87 0.43 23.96 9.30
C LEU A 87 1.63 23.76 10.26
N ARG A 88 2.68 23.04 9.83
CA ARG A 88 3.91 22.71 10.60
C ARG A 88 5.19 23.37 10.06
N GLY A 89 5.15 24.10 8.91
CA GLY A 89 6.26 24.85 8.29
C GLY A 89 6.78 24.28 6.96
N PRO A 90 7.40 25.07 6.04
CA PRO A 90 7.64 24.71 4.64
C PRO A 90 9.02 24.12 4.35
N ALA A 91 9.13 23.33 3.24
CA ALA A 91 10.37 22.99 2.55
C ALA A 91 10.19 23.08 1.01
N GLU A 92 11.18 23.70 0.32
CA GLU A 92 11.20 23.95 -1.14
C GLU A 92 12.16 23.02 -1.89
N VAL A 93 11.90 22.74 -3.19
CA VAL A 93 12.82 22.02 -4.11
C VAL A 93 12.73 22.54 -5.54
N GLU A 94 13.88 22.74 -6.20
CA GLU A 94 14.10 23.31 -7.55
C GLU A 94 14.45 22.26 -8.64
N MET A 95 14.37 22.58 -9.98
CA MET A 95 14.40 21.66 -11.13
C MET A 95 15.51 21.89 -12.16
N ILE A 96 15.99 20.82 -12.86
CA ILE A 96 16.74 20.81 -14.16
C ILE A 96 16.47 19.52 -14.99
N VAL A 97 16.69 19.50 -16.33
CA VAL A 97 16.21 18.51 -17.33
C VAL A 97 17.28 17.84 -18.20
N ASP A 98 17.18 16.53 -18.54
CA ASP A 98 17.65 15.87 -19.80
C ASP A 98 17.26 14.37 -20.03
N GLN A 99 17.57 13.70 -21.22
CA GLN A 99 16.87 12.56 -21.86
C GLN A 99 17.44 11.14 -21.64
N LEU A 100 16.61 10.05 -21.80
CA LEU A 100 17.01 8.64 -21.61
C LEU A 100 16.24 7.44 -22.13
N ASP A 101 16.90 6.26 -22.14
CA ASP A 101 16.62 5.00 -22.85
C ASP A 101 16.02 3.83 -21.98
N ALA A 102 15.60 2.73 -22.67
CA ALA A 102 14.73 1.65 -22.19
C ALA A 102 15.31 0.67 -21.11
N VAL A 103 16.63 0.65 -20.87
CA VAL A 103 17.26 -0.23 -19.83
C VAL A 103 16.88 0.22 -18.41
N GLU A 104 16.44 1.45 -18.27
CA GLU A 104 16.12 2.10 -17.00
C GLU A 104 14.82 1.69 -16.35
N SER A 105 13.83 1.23 -17.13
CA SER A 105 12.51 0.88 -16.56
C SER A 105 12.61 -0.20 -15.46
N ARG A 106 13.59 -1.11 -15.55
CA ARG A 106 13.81 -2.13 -14.50
C ARG A 106 14.44 -1.56 -13.24
N GLN A 107 15.35 -0.61 -13.37
CA GLN A 107 15.96 0.09 -12.23
C GLN A 107 14.94 1.00 -11.55
N ILE A 108 14.13 1.72 -12.34
CA ILE A 108 13.04 2.55 -11.83
C ILE A 108 12.00 1.73 -11.07
N ALA A 109 11.65 0.53 -11.54
CA ALA A 109 10.72 -0.34 -10.83
C ALA A 109 11.23 -0.81 -9.45
N ALA A 110 12.56 -0.91 -9.28
CA ALA A 110 13.22 -1.27 -8.02
C ALA A 110 13.50 -0.06 -7.11
N THR A 111 13.26 1.15 -7.57
CA THR A 111 13.50 2.39 -6.82
C THR A 111 12.62 2.44 -5.55
N SER A 112 13.20 2.93 -4.45
CA SER A 112 12.51 3.03 -3.16
C SER A 112 11.27 3.96 -3.24
N LEU A 113 10.29 3.74 -2.38
CA LEU A 113 9.09 4.57 -2.34
C LEU A 113 9.43 6.03 -1.99
N ARG A 114 10.42 6.24 -1.13
CA ARG A 114 10.89 7.58 -0.71
C ARG A 114 11.47 8.36 -1.87
N THR A 115 12.21 7.70 -2.75
CA THR A 115 12.81 8.33 -3.94
C THR A 115 11.72 8.88 -4.86
N PHE A 116 10.61 8.14 -5.06
CA PHE A 116 9.48 8.65 -5.82
C PHE A 116 8.86 9.91 -5.22
N MET A 117 8.91 10.07 -3.90
CA MET A 117 8.36 11.27 -3.23
C MET A 117 9.13 12.55 -3.54
N ARG A 118 10.36 12.44 -3.99
CA ARG A 118 11.18 13.58 -4.42
C ARG A 118 10.78 14.12 -5.79
N LEU A 119 9.95 13.38 -6.56
CA LEU A 119 9.41 13.85 -7.82
C LEU A 119 8.16 14.71 -7.63
N PRO A 120 7.99 15.79 -8.42
CA PRO A 120 6.72 16.48 -8.57
C PRO A 120 5.61 15.49 -8.98
N VAL A 121 4.39 15.69 -8.48
CA VAL A 121 3.29 14.71 -8.60
C VAL A 121 3.04 14.24 -10.02
N ALA A 122 2.98 15.16 -11.01
CA ALA A 122 2.73 14.80 -12.41
C ALA A 122 3.86 13.93 -13.01
N GLN A 123 5.12 14.22 -12.67
CA GLN A 123 6.28 13.46 -13.10
C GLN A 123 6.27 12.07 -12.46
N ARG A 124 6.01 12.00 -11.15
CA ARG A 124 5.85 10.78 -10.37
C ARG A 124 4.79 9.87 -10.99
N SER A 125 3.57 10.39 -11.21
CA SER A 125 2.47 9.64 -11.81
C SER A 125 2.85 9.07 -13.18
N SER A 126 3.44 9.89 -14.06
CA SER A 126 3.82 9.46 -15.42
C SER A 126 4.85 8.34 -15.40
N VAL A 127 5.88 8.45 -14.55
CA VAL A 127 6.93 7.43 -14.42
C VAL A 127 6.37 6.13 -13.82
N ILE A 128 5.54 6.20 -12.79
CA ILE A 128 4.94 4.99 -12.20
C ILE A 128 4.06 4.28 -13.23
N LEU A 129 3.19 5.01 -13.93
CA LEU A 129 2.30 4.43 -14.94
C LEU A 129 3.08 3.77 -16.09
N MET A 130 4.09 4.47 -16.63
CA MET A 130 4.88 3.95 -17.75
C MET A 130 5.86 2.84 -17.32
N ASP A 131 6.75 3.14 -16.39
CA ASP A 131 7.96 2.36 -16.16
C ASP A 131 7.75 1.25 -15.12
N VAL A 132 6.80 1.42 -14.21
CA VAL A 132 6.49 0.42 -13.19
C VAL A 132 5.30 -0.46 -13.58
N LEU A 133 4.30 0.12 -14.24
CA LEU A 133 3.04 -0.56 -14.55
C LEU A 133 2.87 -0.92 -16.03
N GLY A 134 3.74 -0.41 -16.92
CA GLY A 134 3.74 -0.73 -18.34
C GLY A 134 2.61 -0.09 -19.14
N CYS A 135 2.00 0.99 -18.62
CA CYS A 135 0.95 1.72 -19.35
C CYS A 135 1.52 2.44 -20.57
N SER A 136 0.75 2.50 -21.65
CA SER A 136 1.05 3.31 -22.82
C SER A 136 0.87 4.81 -22.53
N LEU A 137 1.46 5.67 -23.35
CA LEU A 137 1.27 7.13 -23.25
C LEU A 137 -0.20 7.54 -23.38
N HIS A 138 -0.99 6.79 -24.13
CA HIS A 138 -2.43 7.07 -24.30
C HIS A 138 -3.18 6.80 -23.00
N GLU A 139 -2.95 5.65 -22.38
CA GLU A 139 -3.51 5.30 -21.07
C GLU A 139 -3.08 6.30 -19.98
N ILE A 140 -1.83 6.77 -20.01
CA ILE A 140 -1.37 7.81 -19.09
C ILE A 140 -2.18 9.10 -19.26
N CYS A 141 -2.44 9.53 -20.51
CA CYS A 141 -3.28 10.70 -20.78
C CYS A 141 -4.71 10.52 -20.24
N GLU A 142 -5.30 9.33 -20.40
CA GLU A 142 -6.64 9.02 -19.86
C GLU A 142 -6.67 9.02 -18.33
N VAL A 143 -5.66 8.42 -17.68
CA VAL A 143 -5.58 8.33 -16.22
C VAL A 143 -5.35 9.70 -15.58
N MET A 144 -4.43 10.50 -16.13
CA MET A 144 -4.01 11.78 -15.58
C MET A 144 -4.83 12.98 -16.08
N ASP A 145 -5.77 12.75 -17.02
CA ASP A 145 -6.56 13.81 -17.68
C ASP A 145 -5.65 14.91 -18.25
N CYS A 146 -4.68 14.53 -19.09
CA CYS A 146 -3.70 15.44 -19.64
C CYS A 146 -3.44 15.22 -21.14
N SER A 147 -2.87 16.21 -21.80
CA SER A 147 -2.48 16.10 -23.21
C SER A 147 -1.24 15.21 -23.41
N LEU A 148 -1.12 14.59 -24.60
CA LEU A 148 0.04 13.76 -24.95
C LEU A 148 1.39 14.51 -24.83
N PRO A 149 1.53 15.78 -25.25
CA PRO A 149 2.75 16.54 -24.99
C PRO A 149 3.05 16.73 -23.50
N ALA A 150 2.01 16.96 -22.68
CA ALA A 150 2.19 17.11 -21.23
C ALA A 150 2.64 15.80 -20.56
N ALA A 151 2.06 14.65 -20.94
CA ALA A 151 2.46 13.34 -20.46
C ALA A 151 3.91 13.02 -20.83
N LYS A 152 4.30 13.25 -22.11
CA LYS A 152 5.69 13.06 -22.58
C LYS A 152 6.68 13.93 -21.80
N ALA A 153 6.37 15.22 -21.63
CA ALA A 153 7.23 16.14 -20.90
C ALA A 153 7.36 15.77 -19.41
N ALA A 154 6.26 15.35 -18.77
CA ALA A 154 6.28 14.89 -17.39
C ALA A 154 7.12 13.63 -17.20
N LEU A 155 6.94 12.63 -18.08
CA LEU A 155 7.69 11.38 -18.07
C LEU A 155 9.20 11.64 -18.28
N HIS A 156 9.54 12.46 -19.26
CA HIS A 156 10.93 12.82 -19.53
C HIS A 156 11.59 13.47 -18.33
N ARG A 157 11.01 14.54 -17.78
CA ARG A 157 11.56 15.21 -16.59
C ARG A 157 11.63 14.28 -15.38
N GLY A 158 10.62 13.43 -15.17
CA GLY A 158 10.59 12.47 -14.06
C GLY A 158 11.73 11.45 -14.14
N ARG A 159 12.00 10.91 -15.32
CA ARG A 159 13.12 9.98 -15.52
C ARG A 159 14.47 10.65 -15.29
N THR A 160 14.65 11.87 -15.78
CA THR A 160 15.88 12.64 -15.56
C THR A 160 16.14 12.87 -14.07
N GLN A 161 15.13 13.37 -13.37
CA GLN A 161 15.27 13.66 -11.94
C GLN A 161 15.50 12.37 -11.11
N LEU A 162 14.90 11.24 -11.48
CA LEU A 162 15.20 9.97 -10.79
C LEU A 162 16.64 9.53 -10.91
N ARG A 163 17.31 9.80 -12.04
CA ARG A 163 18.73 9.48 -12.20
C ARG A 163 19.60 10.36 -11.33
N GLU A 164 19.35 11.66 -11.34
CA GLU A 164 20.08 12.59 -10.49
C GLU A 164 19.98 12.19 -9.01
N ILE A 165 18.78 11.75 -8.59
CA ILE A 165 18.55 11.25 -7.23
C ILE A 165 19.27 9.91 -6.98
N ALA A 166 19.32 9.00 -7.96
CA ALA A 166 19.96 7.70 -7.81
C ALA A 166 21.48 7.78 -7.64
N ASP A 167 22.10 8.84 -8.15
CA ASP A 167 23.53 9.12 -8.00
C ASP A 167 23.88 9.76 -6.64
N GLU A 168 22.89 10.17 -5.85
CA GLU A 168 23.10 10.71 -4.50
C GLU A 168 23.36 9.58 -3.48
N PRO A 169 24.30 9.76 -2.52
CA PRO A 169 24.49 8.79 -1.45
C PRO A 169 23.21 8.63 -0.62
N GLU A 170 22.75 7.39 -0.44
CA GLU A 170 21.63 7.11 0.48
C GLU A 170 22.06 7.33 1.94
N ASP A 171 21.84 8.54 2.45
CA ASP A 171 22.00 8.86 3.87
C ASP A 171 20.69 8.54 4.62
N THR A 172 20.35 7.25 4.69
CA THR A 172 19.14 6.79 5.42
C THR A 172 19.53 6.47 6.85
N PRO A 173 19.07 7.25 7.86
CA PRO A 173 19.30 6.92 9.26
C PRO A 173 18.78 5.51 9.54
N GLN A 174 19.62 4.62 10.07
CA GLN A 174 19.18 3.30 10.51
C GLN A 174 18.17 3.48 11.64
N GLN A 175 16.89 3.40 11.31
CA GLN A 175 15.83 3.37 12.31
C GLN A 175 15.95 2.08 13.09
N LYS A 176 15.91 2.18 14.43
CA LYS A 176 15.92 1.03 15.34
C LYS A 176 14.63 1.02 16.14
N LEU A 177 14.15 -0.19 16.42
CA LEU A 177 13.03 -0.37 17.33
C LEU A 177 13.43 0.17 18.72
N SER A 178 12.62 1.03 19.32
CA SER A 178 12.86 1.50 20.69
C SER A 178 12.82 0.32 21.67
N ASP A 179 13.52 0.43 22.80
CA ASP A 179 13.51 -0.65 23.82
C ASP A 179 12.08 -0.89 24.35
N ALA A 180 11.27 0.16 24.47
CA ALA A 180 9.88 0.05 24.89
C ALA A 180 9.03 -0.70 23.87
N ASP A 181 9.16 -0.40 22.58
CA ASP A 181 8.43 -1.09 21.51
C ASP A 181 8.91 -2.52 21.35
N ARG A 182 10.24 -2.74 21.45
CA ARG A 182 10.83 -4.08 21.45
C ARG A 182 10.27 -4.95 22.56
N ALA A 183 10.16 -4.43 23.79
CA ALA A 183 9.60 -5.15 24.92
C ALA A 183 8.11 -5.47 24.71
N ARG A 184 7.30 -4.50 24.27
CA ARG A 184 5.86 -4.68 24.03
C ARG A 184 5.57 -5.68 22.91
N LEU A 185 6.21 -5.50 21.74
CA LEU A 185 6.06 -6.42 20.61
C LEU A 185 6.62 -7.80 20.96
N GLY A 186 7.77 -7.86 21.64
CA GLY A 186 8.40 -9.11 22.07
C GLY A 186 7.49 -9.95 22.94
N ALA A 187 6.81 -9.35 23.94
CA ALA A 187 5.85 -10.04 24.79
C ALA A 187 4.68 -10.61 23.98
N TYR A 188 4.08 -9.80 23.08
CA TYR A 188 2.99 -10.25 22.23
C TYR A 188 3.43 -11.39 21.30
N VAL A 189 4.59 -11.24 20.64
CA VAL A 189 5.16 -12.24 19.73
C VAL A 189 5.49 -13.55 20.47
N ALA A 190 6.04 -13.48 21.69
CA ALA A 190 6.35 -14.65 22.49
C ALA A 190 5.10 -15.50 22.79
N HIS A 191 4.03 -14.87 23.29
CA HIS A 191 2.76 -15.55 23.53
C HIS A 191 2.14 -16.09 22.25
N PHE A 192 2.18 -15.31 21.15
CA PHE A 192 1.61 -15.72 19.89
C PHE A 192 2.33 -16.95 19.32
N ASN A 193 3.67 -16.95 19.28
CA ASN A 193 4.47 -18.08 18.82
C ASN A 193 4.33 -19.32 19.73
N ALA A 194 4.14 -19.12 21.05
CA ALA A 194 3.83 -20.18 22.00
C ALA A 194 2.37 -20.70 21.88
N ARG A 195 1.53 -20.08 21.04
CA ARG A 195 0.08 -20.37 20.89
C ARG A 195 -0.72 -20.13 22.18
N ASP A 196 -0.19 -19.30 23.07
CA ASP A 196 -0.87 -18.88 24.29
C ASP A 196 -1.88 -17.76 23.98
N PHE A 197 -2.97 -18.13 23.33
CA PHE A 197 -4.00 -17.17 22.92
C PHE A 197 -4.81 -16.63 24.09
N ASP A 198 -4.75 -17.25 25.28
CA ASP A 198 -5.39 -16.71 26.47
C ASP A 198 -4.59 -15.52 27.01
N ALA A 199 -3.27 -15.61 27.05
CA ALA A 199 -2.40 -14.47 27.35
C ALA A 199 -2.57 -13.34 26.33
N ILE A 200 -2.68 -13.65 25.03
CA ILE A 200 -2.98 -12.64 23.99
C ILE A 200 -4.33 -11.96 24.26
N ARG A 201 -5.38 -12.70 24.60
CA ARG A 201 -6.69 -12.13 24.97
C ARG A 201 -6.62 -11.24 26.20
N ALA A 202 -5.72 -11.52 27.14
CA ALA A 202 -5.48 -10.65 28.30
C ALA A 202 -4.77 -9.34 27.93
N MET A 203 -3.96 -9.34 26.86
CA MET A 203 -3.23 -8.16 26.39
C MET A 203 -4.09 -7.17 25.58
N ILE A 204 -5.22 -7.59 25.01
CA ILE A 204 -6.09 -6.71 24.21
C ILE A 204 -7.05 -5.89 25.07
N ALA A 205 -7.36 -4.67 24.60
CA ALA A 205 -8.37 -3.80 25.20
C ALA A 205 -9.78 -4.32 24.96
N ASP A 206 -10.76 -3.93 25.78
CA ASP A 206 -12.14 -4.39 25.63
C ASP A 206 -12.80 -3.80 24.37
N ASP A 207 -12.38 -2.59 23.96
CA ASP A 207 -12.81 -1.87 22.75
C ASP A 207 -11.83 -2.06 21.56
N VAL A 208 -10.99 -3.11 21.59
CA VAL A 208 -10.02 -3.40 20.54
C VAL A 208 -10.66 -3.44 19.16
N ARG A 209 -9.96 -2.89 18.16
CA ARG A 209 -10.35 -2.93 16.74
C ARG A 209 -9.34 -3.75 15.97
N LEU A 210 -9.83 -4.71 15.20
CA LEU A 210 -9.03 -5.50 14.27
C LEU A 210 -9.46 -5.17 12.84
N ASP A 211 -8.53 -4.68 12.05
CA ASP A 211 -8.66 -4.52 10.60
C ASP A 211 -7.93 -5.69 9.90
N LEU A 212 -8.68 -6.64 9.38
CA LEU A 212 -8.18 -7.63 8.44
C LEU A 212 -8.16 -7.00 7.07
N VAL A 213 -7.02 -6.39 6.73
CA VAL A 213 -6.86 -5.61 5.51
C VAL A 213 -7.34 -6.39 4.29
N SER A 214 -8.15 -5.78 3.44
CA SER A 214 -8.77 -6.41 2.26
C SER A 214 -9.84 -7.46 2.55
N LYS A 215 -10.28 -7.64 3.81
CA LYS A 215 -11.28 -8.68 4.15
C LYS A 215 -12.42 -8.19 5.04
N SER A 216 -12.14 -7.75 6.26
CA SER A 216 -13.20 -7.37 7.22
C SER A 216 -12.64 -6.61 8.42
N ARG A 217 -13.53 -5.92 9.12
CA ARG A 217 -13.22 -5.26 10.41
C ARG A 217 -13.99 -5.93 11.51
N LEU A 218 -13.34 -6.15 12.65
CA LEU A 218 -13.92 -6.72 13.86
C LEU A 218 -13.74 -5.72 15.01
N ASN A 219 -14.77 -5.60 15.86
CA ASN A 219 -14.77 -4.63 16.95
C ASN A 219 -15.09 -5.31 18.27
N GLY A 220 -14.33 -4.93 19.29
CA GLY A 220 -14.48 -5.44 20.64
C GLY A 220 -13.83 -6.80 20.87
N LYS A 221 -13.49 -7.04 22.13
CA LYS A 221 -12.72 -8.19 22.58
C LYS A 221 -13.34 -9.54 22.23
N ALA A 222 -14.66 -9.64 22.23
CA ALA A 222 -15.36 -10.89 21.94
C ALA A 222 -15.18 -11.32 20.47
N GLU A 223 -15.34 -10.40 19.51
CA GLU A 223 -15.14 -10.69 18.10
C GLU A 223 -13.69 -10.98 17.77
N VAL A 224 -12.77 -10.13 18.27
CA VAL A 224 -11.33 -10.28 18.06
C VAL A 224 -10.80 -11.56 18.71
N SER A 225 -11.35 -12.01 19.83
CA SER A 225 -11.00 -13.28 20.45
C SER A 225 -11.31 -14.49 19.58
N ARG A 226 -12.38 -14.43 18.79
CA ARG A 226 -12.71 -15.50 17.81
C ARG A 226 -11.70 -15.56 16.65
N TYR A 227 -11.16 -14.44 16.24
CA TYR A 227 -10.10 -14.36 15.22
C TYR A 227 -8.86 -15.15 15.63
N PHE A 228 -8.41 -15.07 16.89
CA PHE A 228 -7.27 -15.87 17.37
C PHE A 228 -7.50 -17.38 17.31
N GLY A 229 -8.77 -17.82 17.41
CA GLY A 229 -9.14 -19.21 17.19
C GLY A 229 -8.86 -19.73 15.78
N ASN A 230 -8.80 -18.84 14.77
CA ASN A 230 -8.41 -19.22 13.41
C ASN A 230 -6.91 -19.44 13.31
N TYR A 231 -6.09 -18.61 13.98
CA TYR A 231 -4.66 -18.80 14.06
C TYR A 231 -4.25 -20.06 14.83
N ALA A 232 -5.05 -20.47 15.83
CA ALA A 232 -4.82 -21.70 16.56
C ALA A 232 -4.92 -22.96 15.69
N LYS A 233 -5.65 -22.90 14.56
CA LYS A 233 -5.90 -24.02 13.66
C LYS A 233 -4.85 -24.19 12.57
N VAL A 234 -3.98 -23.22 12.36
CA VAL A 234 -2.97 -23.21 11.29
C VAL A 234 -1.56 -23.08 11.86
N SER A 235 -0.56 -23.59 11.15
CA SER A 235 0.85 -23.57 11.56
C SER A 235 1.77 -22.96 10.51
N ASP A 236 1.22 -22.16 9.61
CA ASP A 236 1.90 -21.57 8.44
C ASP A 236 2.55 -20.21 8.72
N TRP A 237 2.82 -19.90 9.98
CA TRP A 237 3.31 -18.60 10.41
C TRP A 237 4.32 -18.69 11.57
N ARG A 238 5.30 -17.78 11.58
CA ARG A 238 6.21 -17.45 12.68
C ARG A 238 6.32 -15.93 12.76
N LEU A 239 6.06 -15.37 13.92
CA LEU A 239 6.09 -13.94 14.18
C LEU A 239 7.47 -13.49 14.67
N VAL A 240 7.92 -12.33 14.17
CA VAL A 240 9.17 -11.69 14.58
C VAL A 240 8.91 -10.18 14.76
N PRO A 241 9.32 -9.56 15.88
CA PRO A 241 9.20 -8.11 16.02
C PRO A 241 10.19 -7.40 15.11
N GLY A 242 9.77 -6.26 14.56
CA GLY A 242 10.60 -5.50 13.63
C GLY A 242 9.99 -4.13 13.32
N LEU A 243 10.43 -3.54 12.24
CA LEU A 243 9.94 -2.27 11.69
C LEU A 243 9.45 -2.46 10.26
N VAL A 244 8.39 -1.77 9.89
CA VAL A 244 7.95 -1.57 8.50
C VAL A 244 7.81 -0.07 8.27
N GLU A 245 8.58 0.46 7.33
CA GLU A 245 8.63 1.91 7.02
C GLU A 245 8.83 2.79 8.28
N GLY A 246 9.65 2.29 9.22
CA GLY A 246 9.92 2.96 10.48
C GLY A 246 8.85 2.80 11.57
N HIS A 247 7.74 2.13 11.30
CA HIS A 247 6.71 1.85 12.28
C HIS A 247 6.97 0.50 12.99
N PRO A 248 6.86 0.43 14.32
CA PRO A 248 6.90 -0.84 15.04
C PRO A 248 5.87 -1.83 14.48
N ALA A 249 6.34 -2.99 14.05
CA ALA A 249 5.54 -3.99 13.34
C ALA A 249 5.90 -5.42 13.78
N ILE A 250 5.01 -6.34 13.50
CA ILE A 250 5.25 -7.77 13.60
C ILE A 250 5.37 -8.32 12.19
N LEU A 251 6.53 -8.83 11.84
CA LEU A 251 6.79 -9.50 10.56
C LEU A 251 6.39 -10.96 10.67
N VAL A 252 5.69 -11.49 9.65
CA VAL A 252 5.20 -12.87 9.65
C VAL A 252 5.90 -13.65 8.56
N PHE A 253 6.63 -14.68 8.98
CA PHE A 253 7.44 -15.56 8.13
C PHE A 253 6.81 -16.94 7.97
N ASP A 254 7.21 -17.65 6.91
CA ASP A 254 6.97 -19.07 6.79
C ASP A 254 7.90 -19.83 7.76
N PRO A 255 7.38 -20.64 8.68
CA PRO A 255 8.24 -21.41 9.58
C PRO A 255 9.12 -22.42 8.84
N ASN A 256 8.75 -22.84 7.63
CA ASN A 256 9.50 -23.80 6.81
C ASN A 256 10.54 -23.11 5.89
N ALA A 257 10.54 -21.77 5.82
CA ALA A 257 11.47 -20.98 5.03
C ALA A 257 11.95 -19.75 5.85
N PRO A 258 12.72 -19.96 6.93
CA PRO A 258 13.06 -18.92 7.90
C PRO A 258 13.92 -17.79 7.31
N ASP A 259 14.68 -18.05 6.25
CA ASP A 259 15.55 -17.09 5.56
C ASP A 259 14.84 -16.36 4.40
N ALA A 260 13.57 -16.70 4.14
CA ALA A 260 12.76 -16.00 3.13
C ALA A 260 12.33 -14.62 3.65
N LYS A 261 11.93 -13.75 2.72
CA LYS A 261 11.26 -12.49 3.09
C LYS A 261 9.97 -12.77 3.85
N PRO A 262 9.50 -11.82 4.70
CA PRO A 262 8.22 -11.99 5.39
C PRO A 262 7.06 -12.07 4.38
N LYS A 263 6.08 -12.94 4.69
CA LYS A 263 4.86 -13.10 3.87
C LYS A 263 3.94 -11.90 3.94
N TYR A 264 3.83 -11.32 5.12
CA TYR A 264 3.03 -10.13 5.45
C TYR A 264 3.46 -9.58 6.81
N PHE A 265 2.79 -8.54 7.28
CA PHE A 265 3.06 -7.95 8.59
C PHE A 265 1.77 -7.59 9.32
N MET A 266 1.91 -7.27 10.61
CA MET A 266 0.85 -6.72 11.44
C MET A 266 1.34 -5.43 12.11
N LEU A 267 0.44 -4.47 12.28
CA LEU A 267 0.67 -3.26 13.07
C LEU A 267 -0.20 -3.31 14.32
N LEU A 268 0.40 -3.00 15.48
CA LEU A 268 -0.31 -2.92 16.75
C LEU A 268 -0.33 -1.48 17.26
N GLY A 269 -1.51 -0.98 17.56
CA GLY A 269 -1.67 0.27 18.30
C GLY A 269 -1.98 0.00 19.77
N TRP A 270 -1.33 0.74 20.66
CA TRP A 270 -1.42 0.57 22.12
C TRP A 270 -2.16 1.74 22.75
N SER A 271 -3.02 1.45 23.73
CA SER A 271 -3.68 2.42 24.58
C SER A 271 -3.73 1.89 26.02
N ALA A 272 -3.34 2.69 26.99
CA ALA A 272 -3.31 2.31 28.42
C ALA A 272 -2.62 0.95 28.69
N GLY A 273 -1.53 0.67 27.98
CA GLY A 273 -0.76 -0.58 28.14
C GLY A 273 -1.37 -1.82 27.50
N LYS A 274 -2.50 -1.70 26.80
CA LYS A 274 -3.17 -2.79 26.08
C LYS A 274 -3.18 -2.55 24.58
N VAL A 275 -3.32 -3.62 23.78
CA VAL A 275 -3.49 -3.56 22.33
C VAL A 275 -4.90 -3.05 22.04
N ALA A 276 -5.00 -1.83 21.52
CA ALA A 276 -6.25 -1.17 21.17
C ALA A 276 -6.60 -1.33 19.68
N THR A 277 -5.59 -1.45 18.82
CA THR A 277 -5.79 -1.69 17.39
C THR A 277 -4.84 -2.76 16.87
N ILE A 278 -5.35 -3.60 15.98
CA ILE A 278 -4.58 -4.59 15.23
C ILE A 278 -4.90 -4.37 13.76
N ARG A 279 -3.87 -4.21 12.94
CA ARG A 279 -4.00 -4.13 11.50
C ARG A 279 -3.22 -5.28 10.90
N ASP A 280 -3.91 -6.27 10.34
CA ASP A 280 -3.34 -7.53 9.85
C ASP A 280 -3.41 -7.60 8.32
N PHE A 281 -2.25 -7.67 7.67
CA PHE A 281 -2.11 -7.70 6.21
C PHE A 281 -2.08 -9.13 5.64
N ARG A 282 -2.50 -10.14 6.39
CA ARG A 282 -2.56 -11.56 5.94
C ARG A 282 -3.33 -11.74 4.63
N HIS A 283 -4.37 -10.95 4.40
CA HIS A 283 -5.20 -11.01 3.18
C HIS A 283 -4.77 -9.99 2.10
N ALA A 284 -3.70 -9.26 2.35
CA ALA A 284 -3.08 -8.31 1.43
C ALA A 284 -1.55 -8.51 1.36
N PRO A 285 -1.06 -9.73 1.05
CA PRO A 285 0.38 -10.02 1.09
C PRO A 285 1.19 -9.21 0.08
N TYR A 286 0.56 -8.67 -0.97
CA TYR A 286 1.21 -7.79 -1.95
C TYR A 286 1.73 -6.47 -1.31
N VAL A 287 1.26 -6.10 -0.13
CA VAL A 287 1.66 -4.85 0.53
C VAL A 287 3.13 -4.91 0.97
N ILE A 288 3.64 -6.08 1.39
CA ILE A 288 5.03 -6.23 1.83
C ILE A 288 6.05 -6.14 0.68
N ASP A 289 5.63 -6.37 -0.57
CA ASP A 289 6.54 -6.43 -1.73
C ASP A 289 7.27 -5.12 -2.03
N GLY A 290 6.73 -3.99 -1.60
CA GLY A 290 7.34 -2.66 -1.77
C GLY A 290 7.80 -2.01 -0.47
N ALA A 291 7.64 -2.70 0.67
CA ALA A 291 7.92 -2.14 1.98
C ALA A 291 9.41 -2.19 2.34
N GLU A 292 9.93 -1.13 2.93
CA GLU A 292 11.19 -1.16 3.69
C GLU A 292 10.90 -1.79 5.06
N TYR A 293 11.60 -2.88 5.43
CA TYR A 293 11.45 -3.51 6.73
C TYR A 293 12.80 -3.87 7.36
N LEU A 294 12.82 -3.92 8.70
CA LEU A 294 13.97 -4.35 9.51
C LEU A 294 13.48 -5.37 10.55
N VAL A 295 14.33 -6.36 10.84
CA VAL A 295 14.10 -7.42 11.84
C VAL A 295 14.88 -7.13 13.12
#